data_a8db96e9557c98a047a5f42b75cf7240
#
_entry.id   a8db96e9557c98a047a5f42b75cf7240
#
_cell.length_a   1.000
_cell.length_b   1.000
_cell.length_c   1.000
_cell.angle_alpha   90.00
_cell.angle_beta   90.00
_cell.angle_gamma   90.00
#
_symmetry.space_group_name_H-M   'P 1'
#
loop_
_entity.id
_entity.type
_entity.pdbx_description
1 polymer ?
#
loop_
_entity_poly.entity_id
_entity_poly.type
_entity_poly.pdbx_seq_one_letter_code
_entity_poly.pdbx_strand_id
1 'polypeptide(L)'
;MRQILKKMNVPLFLHPKSKHTFSIHQHIILLVLRQYESKSYESFVEWLNVATEIVLQLQLQTIPHFTTLQKAAARISQGILHVAIGRFIGIISPGKIFAGIDATGFETRHATPYYTYRCNLRHAFTKCSVGSDMKSQLVCAVVIQHHPISHDIKHFPKLFSQMLGIIPMNIMVLDKGYDSEPIHKMIRDENIVSMIPVRGNNLISDTHGKYRKLMRREFDETLYHERNKTETIFSVVKRRFDSEIKSYNDVMKTKELLYRVLAYNCHRMCLISLVWMMISRKPHILA
;
A
#
# COMPACT_ATOMS: atom_id res chain seq x y z
N MET A 1 -11.92 -5.70 6.62
CA MET A 1 -12.17 -5.74 5.18
C MET A 1 -13.67 -5.71 4.83
N ARG A 2 -14.52 -6.65 5.30
CA ARG A 2 -15.98 -6.66 4.96
C ARG A 2 -16.68 -5.33 5.25
N GLN A 3 -16.40 -4.69 6.38
CA GLN A 3 -16.97 -3.38 6.74
C GLN A 3 -16.53 -2.27 5.77
N ILE A 4 -15.27 -2.29 5.32
CA ILE A 4 -14.74 -1.34 4.35
C ILE A 4 -15.51 -1.47 3.03
N LEU A 5 -15.64 -2.68 2.50
CA LEU A 5 -16.35 -2.93 1.24
C LEU A 5 -17.83 -2.53 1.32
N LYS A 6 -18.49 -2.74 2.47
CA LYS A 6 -19.86 -2.27 2.71
C LYS A 6 -19.94 -0.74 2.72
N LYS A 7 -19.04 -0.05 3.44
CA LYS A 7 -18.98 1.42 3.48
C LYS A 7 -18.65 2.05 2.12
N MET A 8 -18.00 1.32 1.23
CA MET A 8 -17.73 1.73 -0.16
C MET A 8 -18.92 1.48 -1.09
N ASN A 9 -20.01 0.90 -0.62
CA ASN A 9 -21.14 0.47 -1.45
C ASN A 9 -20.72 -0.43 -2.63
N VAL A 10 -19.70 -1.29 -2.41
CA VAL A 10 -19.29 -2.26 -3.42
C VAL A 10 -20.45 -3.24 -3.61
N PRO A 11 -20.97 -3.42 -4.85
CA PRO A 11 -22.10 -4.33 -5.11
C PRO A 11 -21.68 -5.77 -4.75
N LEU A 12 -22.65 -6.58 -4.32
CA LEU A 12 -22.37 -7.98 -4.00
C LEU A 12 -22.03 -8.79 -5.26
N PHE A 13 -22.56 -8.42 -6.41
CA PHE A 13 -22.33 -9.11 -7.68
C PHE A 13 -22.06 -8.09 -8.79
N LEU A 14 -21.13 -8.42 -9.71
CA LEU A 14 -20.75 -7.51 -10.81
C LEU A 14 -21.83 -7.41 -11.89
N HIS A 15 -22.67 -8.42 -12.03
CA HIS A 15 -23.70 -8.47 -13.04
C HIS A 15 -24.93 -9.25 -12.55
N PRO A 16 -26.17 -8.78 -12.82
CA PRO A 16 -27.40 -9.47 -12.38
C PRO A 16 -27.51 -10.91 -12.88
N LYS A 17 -26.97 -11.20 -14.07
CA LYS A 17 -26.98 -12.56 -14.67
C LYS A 17 -25.81 -13.45 -14.22
N SER A 18 -24.97 -12.99 -13.25
CA SER A 18 -23.87 -13.82 -12.75
C SER A 18 -24.41 -14.96 -11.88
N LYS A 19 -23.68 -16.10 -11.84
CA LYS A 19 -23.93 -17.13 -10.82
C LYS A 19 -23.68 -16.52 -9.43
N HIS A 20 -24.70 -16.39 -8.61
CA HIS A 20 -24.64 -15.76 -7.29
C HIS A 20 -24.02 -16.66 -6.20
N THR A 21 -23.16 -17.63 -6.57
CA THR A 21 -22.51 -18.53 -5.64
C THR A 21 -21.53 -17.83 -4.70
N PHE A 22 -20.75 -16.88 -5.24
CA PHE A 22 -19.76 -16.11 -4.47
C PHE A 22 -19.93 -14.62 -4.72
N SER A 23 -20.01 -13.83 -3.66
CA SER A 23 -20.04 -12.37 -3.76
C SER A 23 -18.66 -11.78 -4.07
N ILE A 24 -18.64 -10.56 -4.60
CA ILE A 24 -17.39 -9.81 -4.82
C ILE A 24 -16.65 -9.61 -3.49
N HIS A 25 -17.38 -9.36 -2.40
CA HIS A 25 -16.80 -9.21 -1.07
C HIS A 25 -16.04 -10.45 -0.64
N GLN A 26 -16.65 -11.65 -0.82
CA GLN A 26 -15.99 -12.93 -0.55
C GLN A 26 -14.74 -13.11 -1.42
N HIS A 27 -14.83 -12.84 -2.73
CA HIS A 27 -13.68 -12.93 -3.62
C HIS A 27 -12.53 -12.00 -3.21
N ILE A 28 -12.81 -10.71 -2.91
CA ILE A 28 -11.76 -9.77 -2.47
C ILE A 28 -11.12 -10.25 -1.17
N ILE A 29 -11.91 -10.67 -0.19
CA ILE A 29 -11.38 -11.14 1.09
C ILE A 29 -10.53 -12.39 0.92
N LEU A 30 -10.98 -13.36 0.12
CA LEU A 30 -10.22 -14.58 -0.18
C LEU A 30 -8.91 -14.28 -0.91
N LEU A 31 -8.91 -13.34 -1.86
CA LEU A 31 -7.70 -12.92 -2.57
C LEU A 31 -6.71 -12.18 -1.68
N VAL A 32 -7.19 -11.36 -0.74
CA VAL A 32 -6.36 -10.73 0.29
C VAL A 32 -5.80 -11.78 1.25
N LEU A 33 -6.61 -12.73 1.71
CA LEU A 33 -6.16 -13.84 2.56
C LEU A 33 -5.13 -14.71 1.85
N ARG A 34 -5.31 -14.99 0.57
CA ARG A 34 -4.32 -15.72 -0.22
C ARG A 34 -2.95 -15.04 -0.21
N GLN A 35 -2.91 -13.71 -0.34
CA GLN A 35 -1.66 -12.96 -0.21
C GLN A 35 -1.13 -13.00 1.23
N TYR A 36 -2.01 -12.91 2.21
CA TYR A 36 -1.64 -12.98 3.62
C TYR A 36 -0.95 -14.31 3.97
N GLU A 37 -1.45 -15.41 3.40
CA GLU A 37 -0.89 -16.77 3.56
C GLU A 37 0.26 -17.07 2.57
N SER A 38 0.61 -16.14 1.69
CA SER A 38 1.67 -16.27 0.67
C SER A 38 1.54 -17.54 -0.19
N LYS A 39 0.30 -18.00 -0.44
CA LYS A 39 0.01 -19.27 -1.13
C LYS A 39 -0.26 -19.07 -2.62
N SER A 40 0.02 -20.14 -3.41
CA SER A 40 -0.50 -20.26 -4.77
C SER A 40 -2.03 -20.31 -4.75
N TYR A 41 -2.70 -20.22 -5.90
CA TYR A 41 -4.17 -20.37 -5.94
C TYR A 41 -4.62 -21.77 -5.53
N GLU A 42 -3.90 -22.79 -5.94
CA GLU A 42 -4.18 -24.20 -5.63
C GLU A 42 -3.96 -24.49 -4.14
N SER A 43 -2.75 -24.23 -3.65
CA SER A 43 -2.43 -24.44 -2.23
C SER A 43 -3.29 -23.60 -1.28
N PHE A 44 -3.80 -22.45 -1.74
CA PHE A 44 -4.75 -21.67 -0.95
C PHE A 44 -6.12 -22.33 -0.85
N VAL A 45 -6.60 -22.93 -1.93
CA VAL A 45 -7.87 -23.68 -1.92
C VAL A 45 -7.75 -24.95 -1.06
N GLU A 46 -6.62 -25.67 -1.15
CA GLU A 46 -6.32 -26.80 -0.25
C GLU A 46 -6.33 -26.38 1.22
N TRP A 47 -5.68 -25.25 1.53
CA TRP A 47 -5.67 -24.69 2.88
C TRP A 47 -7.09 -24.29 3.35
N LEU A 48 -7.95 -23.75 2.48
CA LEU A 48 -9.34 -23.42 2.83
C LEU A 48 -10.14 -24.65 3.27
N ASN A 49 -9.84 -25.84 2.77
CA ASN A 49 -10.53 -27.07 3.18
C ASN A 49 -10.31 -27.39 4.67
N VAL A 50 -9.19 -26.96 5.25
CA VAL A 50 -8.90 -27.16 6.68
C VAL A 50 -9.16 -25.90 7.52
N ALA A 51 -9.31 -24.73 6.90
CA ALA A 51 -9.56 -23.45 7.56
C ALA A 51 -11.08 -23.23 7.78
N THR A 52 -11.75 -24.17 8.45
CA THR A 52 -13.21 -24.23 8.62
C THR A 52 -13.79 -22.95 9.22
N GLU A 53 -13.14 -22.36 10.21
CA GLU A 53 -13.59 -21.13 10.86
C GLU A 53 -13.66 -19.95 9.86
N ILE A 54 -12.70 -19.84 8.96
CA ILE A 54 -12.70 -18.81 7.91
C ILE A 54 -13.85 -19.04 6.93
N VAL A 55 -14.09 -20.29 6.54
CA VAL A 55 -15.19 -20.67 5.66
C VAL A 55 -16.53 -20.28 6.28
N LEU A 56 -16.72 -20.57 7.57
CA LEU A 56 -17.92 -20.20 8.33
C LEU A 56 -18.09 -18.68 8.45
N GLN A 57 -17.05 -17.97 8.87
CA GLN A 57 -17.11 -16.50 9.01
C GLN A 57 -17.35 -15.78 7.68
N LEU A 58 -16.88 -16.32 6.58
CA LEU A 58 -17.15 -15.80 5.25
C LEU A 58 -18.51 -16.25 4.69
N GLN A 59 -19.20 -17.16 5.40
CA GLN A 59 -20.48 -17.73 4.97
C GLN A 59 -20.36 -18.36 3.56
N LEU A 60 -19.27 -19.11 3.35
CA LEU A 60 -19.09 -19.84 2.09
C LEU A 60 -19.91 -21.14 2.14
N GLN A 61 -20.84 -21.31 1.21
CA GLN A 61 -21.60 -22.55 1.07
C GLN A 61 -20.74 -23.67 0.49
N THR A 62 -19.79 -23.31 -0.37
CA THR A 62 -18.82 -24.21 -0.99
C THR A 62 -17.48 -23.51 -1.09
N ILE A 63 -16.40 -24.27 -1.14
CA ILE A 63 -15.07 -23.72 -1.37
C ILE A 63 -14.90 -23.44 -2.88
N PRO A 64 -14.48 -22.22 -3.29
CA PRO A 64 -14.30 -21.91 -4.69
C PRO A 64 -13.14 -22.70 -5.29
N HIS A 65 -13.29 -23.20 -6.49
CA HIS A 65 -12.19 -23.77 -7.25
C HIS A 65 -11.12 -22.70 -7.52
N PHE A 66 -9.84 -23.07 -7.60
CA PHE A 66 -8.74 -22.10 -7.77
C PHE A 66 -8.89 -21.23 -9.03
N THR A 67 -9.42 -21.79 -10.15
CA THR A 67 -9.69 -21.01 -11.37
C THR A 67 -10.79 -19.97 -11.17
N THR A 68 -11.73 -20.20 -10.24
CA THR A 68 -12.76 -19.20 -9.88
C THR A 68 -12.11 -17.99 -9.24
N LEU A 69 -11.16 -18.19 -8.33
CA LEU A 69 -10.39 -17.11 -7.70
C LEU A 69 -9.49 -16.37 -8.71
N GLN A 70 -8.83 -17.09 -9.64
CA GLN A 70 -8.06 -16.49 -10.72
C GLN A 70 -8.93 -15.59 -11.62
N LYS A 71 -10.09 -16.09 -12.06
CA LYS A 71 -11.06 -15.32 -12.86
C LYS A 71 -11.60 -14.12 -12.08
N ALA A 72 -11.87 -14.26 -10.78
CA ALA A 72 -12.31 -13.17 -9.93
C ALA A 72 -11.23 -12.09 -9.82
N ALA A 73 -9.97 -12.48 -9.58
CA ALA A 73 -8.83 -11.55 -9.55
C ALA A 73 -8.69 -10.74 -10.86
N ALA A 74 -8.91 -11.39 -12.01
CA ALA A 74 -8.88 -10.72 -13.30
C ALA A 74 -10.03 -9.72 -13.50
N ARG A 75 -11.24 -10.03 -12.98
CA ARG A 75 -12.46 -9.21 -13.20
C ARG A 75 -12.59 -8.04 -12.22
N ILE A 76 -12.13 -8.16 -10.97
CA ILE A 76 -12.19 -7.09 -9.97
C ILE A 76 -11.39 -5.90 -10.46
N SER A 77 -11.99 -4.72 -10.48
CA SER A 77 -11.34 -3.51 -10.97
C SER A 77 -10.23 -3.03 -10.01
N GLN A 78 -9.16 -2.47 -10.56
CA GLN A 78 -8.10 -1.84 -9.77
C GLN A 78 -8.64 -0.66 -8.94
N GLY A 79 -9.62 0.07 -9.45
CA GLY A 79 -10.26 1.19 -8.75
C GLY A 79 -10.86 0.78 -7.41
N ILE A 80 -11.56 -0.36 -7.34
CA ILE A 80 -12.11 -0.88 -6.08
C ILE A 80 -10.97 -1.15 -5.07
N LEU A 81 -9.85 -1.71 -5.52
CA LEU A 81 -8.71 -2.02 -4.65
C LEU A 81 -8.03 -0.75 -4.15
N HIS A 82 -7.81 0.26 -5.01
CA HIS A 82 -7.24 1.55 -4.62
C HIS A 82 -8.12 2.25 -3.58
N VAL A 83 -9.43 2.35 -3.82
CA VAL A 83 -10.35 2.97 -2.86
C VAL A 83 -10.37 2.19 -1.54
N ALA A 84 -10.35 0.84 -1.59
CA ALA A 84 -10.30 0.03 -0.39
C ALA A 84 -9.03 0.29 0.44
N ILE A 85 -7.86 0.42 -0.21
CA ILE A 85 -6.60 0.77 0.47
C ILE A 85 -6.75 2.10 1.22
N GLY A 86 -7.26 3.14 0.56
CA GLY A 86 -7.42 4.45 1.17
C GLY A 86 -8.40 4.49 2.35
N ARG A 87 -9.44 3.64 2.32
CA ARG A 87 -10.48 3.62 3.36
C ARG A 87 -10.00 3.07 4.71
N PHE A 88 -8.87 2.35 4.76
CA PHE A 88 -8.32 1.87 6.03
C PHE A 88 -7.94 3.00 6.97
N ILE A 89 -7.37 4.10 6.44
CA ILE A 89 -6.90 5.20 7.26
C ILE A 89 -8.04 5.90 8.00
N GLY A 90 -9.19 6.07 7.37
CA GLY A 90 -10.38 6.70 7.97
C GLY A 90 -11.03 5.92 9.11
N ILE A 91 -10.57 4.67 9.38
CA ILE A 91 -11.03 3.88 10.53
C ILE A 91 -10.26 4.27 11.80
N ILE A 92 -8.99 4.63 11.66
CA ILE A 92 -8.07 4.84 12.80
C ILE A 92 -7.80 6.32 13.05
N SER A 93 -7.67 7.12 11.99
CA SER A 93 -7.27 8.52 12.07
C SER A 93 -8.43 9.43 11.69
N PRO A 94 -9.21 9.92 12.67
CA PRO A 94 -10.31 10.84 12.38
C PRO A 94 -9.84 12.27 12.04
N GLY A 95 -8.55 12.58 12.16
CA GLY A 95 -7.96 13.89 11.95
C GLY A 95 -6.92 13.94 10.84
N LYS A 96 -6.13 15.02 10.84
CA LYS A 96 -5.02 15.21 9.90
C LYS A 96 -3.90 14.21 10.18
N ILE A 97 -3.35 13.62 9.12
CA ILE A 97 -2.25 12.66 9.21
C ILE A 97 -0.87 13.32 9.02
N PHE A 98 0.14 12.64 9.55
CA PHE A 98 1.54 12.86 9.24
C PHE A 98 1.93 11.91 8.09
N ALA A 99 2.02 12.45 6.88
CA ALA A 99 2.17 11.69 5.67
C ALA A 99 3.63 11.45 5.28
N GLY A 100 3.90 10.33 4.65
CA GLY A 100 5.17 10.03 3.99
C GLY A 100 4.95 9.32 2.67
N ILE A 101 5.86 9.54 1.74
CA ILE A 101 5.89 8.85 0.44
C ILE A 101 7.25 8.21 0.25
N ASP A 102 7.25 6.98 -0.24
CA ASP A 102 8.45 6.26 -0.62
C ASP A 102 8.15 5.25 -1.73
N ALA A 103 9.18 4.72 -2.39
CA ALA A 103 9.05 3.78 -3.48
C ALA A 103 10.04 2.62 -3.37
N THR A 104 9.61 1.45 -3.82
CA THR A 104 10.48 0.27 -3.89
C THR A 104 10.25 -0.51 -5.17
N GLY A 105 11.25 -1.30 -5.59
CA GLY A 105 11.11 -2.27 -6.67
C GLY A 105 10.69 -3.65 -6.14
N PHE A 106 9.78 -4.31 -6.84
CA PHE A 106 9.45 -5.72 -6.66
C PHE A 106 9.96 -6.51 -7.86
N GLU A 107 10.67 -7.59 -7.61
CA GLU A 107 11.25 -8.41 -8.68
C GLU A 107 10.15 -9.10 -9.48
N THR A 108 10.33 -9.15 -10.81
CA THR A 108 9.46 -9.88 -11.72
C THR A 108 10.32 -10.92 -12.46
N ARG A 109 10.52 -12.07 -11.83
CA ARG A 109 11.34 -13.13 -12.42
C ARG A 109 10.47 -14.03 -13.26
N HIS A 110 10.70 -14.00 -14.58
CA HIS A 110 10.16 -15.00 -15.51
C HIS A 110 11.24 -15.92 -16.09
N ALA A 111 12.51 -15.72 -15.68
CA ALA A 111 13.64 -16.53 -16.09
C ALA A 111 14.53 -16.87 -14.88
N THR A 112 15.20 -18.01 -14.91
CA THR A 112 16.15 -18.36 -13.86
C THR A 112 17.29 -17.35 -13.79
N PRO A 113 17.90 -17.11 -12.60
CA PRO A 113 19.06 -16.22 -12.46
C PRO A 113 20.19 -16.58 -13.44
N TYR A 114 20.41 -17.86 -13.69
CA TYR A 114 21.39 -18.35 -14.66
C TYR A 114 21.07 -17.91 -16.10
N TYR A 115 19.82 -18.06 -16.53
CA TYR A 115 19.39 -17.64 -17.87
C TYR A 115 19.46 -16.12 -18.03
N THR A 116 19.04 -15.38 -17.02
CA THR A 116 19.12 -13.91 -16.99
C THR A 116 20.56 -13.43 -17.14
N TYR A 117 21.49 -14.05 -16.41
CA TYR A 117 22.93 -13.76 -16.52
C TYR A 117 23.49 -14.11 -17.91
N ARG A 118 23.20 -15.33 -18.40
CA ARG A 118 23.72 -15.83 -19.69
C ARG A 118 23.23 -15.01 -20.89
N CYS A 119 21.98 -14.55 -20.86
CA CYS A 119 21.37 -13.76 -21.92
C CYS A 119 21.55 -12.25 -21.73
N ASN A 120 22.29 -11.82 -20.70
CA ASN A 120 22.50 -10.41 -20.36
C ASN A 120 21.18 -9.62 -20.25
N LEU A 121 20.12 -10.29 -19.76
CA LEU A 121 18.82 -9.67 -19.58
C LEU A 121 18.86 -8.72 -18.39
N ARG A 122 18.35 -7.51 -18.57
CA ARG A 122 18.18 -6.57 -17.45
C ARG A 122 17.16 -7.13 -16.46
N HIS A 123 17.46 -7.03 -15.16
CA HIS A 123 16.49 -7.37 -14.13
C HIS A 123 15.23 -6.54 -14.32
N ALA A 124 14.13 -7.22 -14.66
CA ALA A 124 12.84 -6.57 -14.74
C ALA A 124 12.26 -6.43 -13.32
N PHE A 125 11.85 -5.24 -12.96
CA PHE A 125 11.16 -5.00 -11.70
C PHE A 125 9.94 -4.10 -11.93
N THR A 126 8.96 -4.24 -11.06
CA THR A 126 7.80 -3.36 -11.00
C THR A 126 8.00 -2.40 -9.83
N LYS A 127 7.91 -1.12 -10.10
CA LYS A 127 8.05 -0.08 -9.09
C LYS A 127 6.72 0.16 -8.41
N CYS A 128 6.74 0.16 -7.09
CA CYS A 128 5.59 0.47 -6.24
C CYS A 128 5.91 1.68 -5.36
N SER A 129 5.20 2.78 -5.56
CA SER A 129 5.27 3.98 -4.75
C SER A 129 4.04 4.01 -3.84
N VAL A 130 4.24 4.24 -2.54
CA VAL A 130 3.16 4.29 -1.56
C VAL A 130 3.15 5.62 -0.82
N GLY A 131 1.95 6.11 -0.54
CA GLY A 131 1.69 7.16 0.43
C GLY A 131 1.09 6.54 1.69
N SER A 132 1.59 6.92 2.86
CA SER A 132 1.24 6.32 4.13
C SER A 132 1.18 7.34 5.27
N ASP A 133 0.45 7.00 6.33
CA ASP A 133 0.50 7.73 7.60
C ASP A 133 1.64 7.20 8.46
N MET A 134 2.53 8.07 8.88
CA MET A 134 3.70 7.72 9.68
C MET A 134 3.35 7.24 11.10
N LYS A 135 2.19 7.63 11.64
CA LYS A 135 1.78 7.21 12.99
C LYS A 135 1.22 5.79 12.98
N SER A 136 0.23 5.54 12.17
CA SER A 136 -0.40 4.20 12.08
C SER A 136 0.38 3.24 11.19
N GLN A 137 1.24 3.72 10.31
CA GLN A 137 1.90 2.98 9.24
C GLN A 137 0.92 2.33 8.25
N LEU A 138 -0.29 2.85 8.12
CA LEU A 138 -1.23 2.41 7.11
C LEU A 138 -0.92 3.06 5.77
N VAL A 139 -0.94 2.26 4.72
CA VAL A 139 -0.85 2.74 3.35
C VAL A 139 -2.21 3.30 2.95
N CYS A 140 -2.24 4.54 2.44
CA CYS A 140 -3.46 5.21 1.98
C CYS A 140 -3.53 5.38 0.46
N ALA A 141 -2.38 5.46 -0.22
CA ALA A 141 -2.34 5.59 -1.68
C ALA A 141 -1.21 4.75 -2.28
N VAL A 142 -1.39 4.30 -3.51
CA VAL A 142 -0.42 3.45 -4.22
C VAL A 142 -0.36 3.84 -5.70
N VAL A 143 0.85 3.98 -6.22
CA VAL A 143 1.10 4.08 -7.67
C VAL A 143 2.07 2.99 -8.08
N ILE A 144 1.69 2.20 -9.07
CA ILE A 144 2.48 1.09 -9.59
C ILE A 144 2.89 1.42 -11.01
N GLN A 145 4.17 1.20 -11.33
CA GLN A 145 4.73 1.39 -12.65
C GLN A 145 5.49 0.15 -13.10
N HIS A 146 5.21 -0.24 -14.31
CA HIS A 146 5.95 -1.25 -15.07
C HIS A 146 6.99 -0.56 -15.96
N HIS A 147 7.85 -1.35 -16.59
CA HIS A 147 8.86 -0.82 -17.51
C HIS A 147 8.21 -0.01 -18.67
N PRO A 148 8.76 1.13 -19.11
CA PRO A 148 9.97 1.80 -18.62
C PRO A 148 9.73 2.53 -17.30
N ILE A 149 10.71 2.43 -16.37
CA ILE A 149 10.58 3.01 -15.03
C ILE A 149 11.07 4.45 -15.03
N SER A 150 10.28 5.33 -14.46
CA SER A 150 10.61 6.74 -14.29
C SER A 150 11.08 7.08 -12.87
N HIS A 151 11.72 8.23 -12.71
CA HIS A 151 12.10 8.77 -11.42
C HIS A 151 10.87 9.02 -10.52
N ASP A 152 11.05 8.91 -9.20
CA ASP A 152 10.00 9.05 -8.17
C ASP A 152 9.26 10.39 -8.26
N ILE A 153 9.96 11.46 -8.60
CA ILE A 153 9.39 12.79 -8.80
C ILE A 153 8.21 12.79 -9.77
N LYS A 154 8.26 11.97 -10.83
CA LYS A 154 7.17 11.90 -11.82
C LYS A 154 5.89 11.23 -11.28
N HIS A 155 6.02 10.39 -10.26
CA HIS A 155 4.89 9.72 -9.62
C HIS A 155 4.25 10.55 -8.53
N PHE A 156 5.01 11.51 -7.99
CA PHE A 156 4.58 12.33 -6.86
C PHE A 156 3.22 13.01 -7.09
N PRO A 157 2.97 13.72 -8.21
CA PRO A 157 1.69 14.43 -8.39
C PRO A 157 0.47 13.50 -8.33
N LYS A 158 0.57 12.32 -8.97
CA LYS A 158 -0.51 11.33 -8.97
C LYS A 158 -0.76 10.77 -7.59
N LEU A 159 0.30 10.42 -6.86
CA LEU A 159 0.21 9.86 -5.52
C LEU A 159 -0.30 10.89 -4.51
N PHE A 160 0.18 12.10 -4.59
CA PHE A 160 -0.24 13.23 -3.77
C PHE A 160 -1.73 13.56 -3.98
N SER A 161 -2.18 13.65 -5.24
CA SER A 161 -3.59 13.85 -5.56
C SER A 161 -4.50 12.73 -5.00
N GLN A 162 -4.07 11.47 -5.07
CA GLN A 162 -4.79 10.36 -4.45
C GLN A 162 -4.91 10.55 -2.93
N MET A 163 -3.82 10.94 -2.26
CA MET A 163 -3.82 11.16 -0.81
C MET A 163 -4.73 12.30 -0.39
N LEU A 164 -4.69 13.43 -1.10
CA LEU A 164 -5.58 14.58 -0.86
C LEU A 164 -7.06 14.20 -0.92
N GLY A 165 -7.43 13.34 -1.86
CA GLY A 165 -8.82 12.86 -1.99
C GLY A 165 -9.27 11.86 -0.90
N ILE A 166 -8.36 11.41 -0.05
CA ILE A 166 -8.63 10.38 0.98
C ILE A 166 -8.69 10.98 2.38
N ILE A 167 -7.70 11.80 2.75
CA ILE A 167 -7.54 12.29 4.13
C ILE A 167 -6.75 13.60 4.17
N PRO A 168 -7.14 14.55 5.04
CA PRO A 168 -6.36 15.76 5.25
C PRO A 168 -5.00 15.45 5.89
N MET A 169 -3.99 16.21 5.50
CA MET A 169 -2.61 16.06 5.97
C MET A 169 -2.14 17.36 6.62
N ASN A 170 -1.26 17.28 7.62
CA ASN A 170 -0.62 18.44 8.24
C ASN A 170 0.85 18.57 7.85
N ILE A 171 1.57 17.45 7.78
CA ILE A 171 3.00 17.39 7.45
C ILE A 171 3.20 16.27 6.43
N MET A 172 4.10 16.48 5.49
CA MET A 172 4.56 15.46 4.55
C MET A 172 6.07 15.38 4.56
N VAL A 173 6.60 14.20 4.88
CA VAL A 173 8.04 13.89 4.83
C VAL A 173 8.35 13.08 3.59
N LEU A 174 9.41 13.49 2.89
CA LEU A 174 9.85 12.84 1.65
C LEU A 174 11.37 12.68 1.68
N ASP A 175 11.86 11.70 0.92
CA ASP A 175 13.28 11.49 0.75
C ASP A 175 13.92 12.65 -0.04
N LYS A 176 15.22 12.83 0.14
CA LYS A 176 16.07 13.77 -0.62
C LYS A 176 15.90 13.62 -2.14
N GLY A 177 15.49 12.43 -2.61
CA GLY A 177 15.13 12.17 -3.99
C GLY A 177 14.04 13.11 -4.54
N TYR A 178 13.16 13.61 -3.69
CA TYR A 178 12.04 14.50 -4.04
C TYR A 178 12.37 15.99 -3.91
N ASP A 179 13.63 16.35 -3.56
CA ASP A 179 14.01 17.77 -3.40
C ASP A 179 13.86 18.55 -4.71
N SER A 180 12.77 19.28 -4.82
CA SER A 180 12.52 20.21 -5.90
C SER A 180 11.53 21.29 -5.46
N GLU A 181 11.75 22.54 -5.88
CA GLU A 181 10.88 23.66 -5.54
C GLU A 181 9.41 23.44 -5.99
N PRO A 182 9.13 22.89 -7.18
CA PRO A 182 7.75 22.57 -7.58
C PRO A 182 7.03 21.60 -6.63
N ILE A 183 7.72 20.58 -6.10
CA ILE A 183 7.13 19.64 -5.14
C ILE A 183 6.82 20.34 -3.81
N HIS A 184 7.77 21.12 -3.29
CA HIS A 184 7.52 21.93 -2.10
C HIS A 184 6.32 22.85 -2.29
N LYS A 185 6.25 23.54 -3.42
CA LYS A 185 5.14 24.45 -3.74
C LYS A 185 3.81 23.68 -3.77
N MET A 186 3.75 22.55 -4.48
CA MET A 186 2.54 21.74 -4.59
C MET A 186 2.02 21.30 -3.20
N ILE A 187 2.91 20.91 -2.28
CA ILE A 187 2.54 20.52 -0.91
C ILE A 187 2.08 21.73 -0.10
N ARG A 188 2.79 22.85 -0.20
CA ARG A 188 2.51 24.05 0.58
C ARG A 188 1.26 24.80 0.13
N ASP A 189 0.92 24.74 -1.16
CA ASP A 189 -0.31 25.31 -1.72
C ASP A 189 -1.57 24.63 -1.11
N GLU A 190 -1.43 23.39 -0.59
CA GLU A 190 -2.48 22.67 0.15
C GLU A 190 -2.43 22.89 1.68
N ASN A 191 -1.67 23.89 2.15
CA ASN A 191 -1.46 24.17 3.58
C ASN A 191 -0.83 23.00 4.36
N ILE A 192 -0.01 22.18 3.70
CA ILE A 192 0.73 21.08 4.29
C ILE A 192 2.20 21.46 4.45
N VAL A 193 2.80 21.16 5.60
CA VAL A 193 4.24 21.38 5.82
C VAL A 193 5.02 20.33 5.04
N SER A 194 5.86 20.78 4.10
CA SER A 194 6.78 19.89 3.38
C SER A 194 8.11 19.77 4.11
N MET A 195 8.54 18.56 4.43
CA MET A 195 9.81 18.26 5.10
C MET A 195 10.64 17.35 4.18
N ILE A 196 11.54 17.97 3.41
CA ILE A 196 12.38 17.30 2.40
C ILE A 196 13.80 17.82 2.53
N PRO A 197 14.82 16.97 2.78
CA PRO A 197 16.20 17.44 2.88
C PRO A 197 16.70 17.99 1.55
N VAL A 198 17.34 19.13 1.59
CA VAL A 198 17.90 19.79 0.39
C VAL A 198 19.12 19.03 -0.12
N ARG A 199 19.18 18.79 -1.42
CA ARG A 199 20.33 18.16 -2.08
C ARG A 199 21.54 19.09 -2.11
N GLY A 200 22.74 18.51 -2.02
CA GLY A 200 24.01 19.23 -2.05
C GLY A 200 24.33 19.93 -0.74
N ASN A 201 25.54 20.42 -0.63
CA ASN A 201 26.07 21.14 0.54
C ASN A 201 26.22 22.64 0.29
N ASN A 202 25.47 23.20 -0.66
CA ASN A 202 25.54 24.60 -1.02
C ASN A 202 25.10 25.50 0.14
N LEU A 203 25.63 26.69 0.18
CA LEU A 203 25.20 27.72 1.12
C LEU A 203 23.73 28.10 0.87
N ILE A 204 23.10 28.69 1.87
CA ILE A 204 21.71 29.17 1.76
C ILE A 204 21.55 30.18 0.62
N SER A 205 22.57 31.04 0.43
CA SER A 205 22.66 32.01 -0.68
C SER A 205 22.50 31.32 -2.04
N ASP A 206 23.17 30.19 -2.22
CA ASP A 206 23.30 29.48 -3.50
C ASP A 206 22.15 28.47 -3.74
N THR A 207 21.27 28.33 -2.75
CA THR A 207 20.11 27.48 -2.88
C THR A 207 19.01 28.23 -3.63
N HIS A 208 18.59 27.71 -4.79
CA HIS A 208 17.47 28.27 -5.54
C HIS A 208 16.11 27.76 -4.97
N GLY A 209 15.12 28.66 -4.95
CA GLY A 209 13.77 28.38 -4.50
C GLY A 209 13.48 28.86 -3.06
N LYS A 210 12.25 29.34 -2.85
CA LYS A 210 11.79 29.88 -1.56
C LYS A 210 11.73 28.77 -0.49
N TYR A 211 11.09 27.67 -0.80
CA TYR A 211 10.86 26.58 0.17
C TYR A 211 12.11 25.75 0.40
N ARG A 212 12.98 25.59 -0.60
CA ARG A 212 14.27 24.94 -0.43
C ARG A 212 15.21 25.77 0.46
N LYS A 213 15.20 27.11 0.36
CA LYS A 213 15.91 28.00 1.31
C LYS A 213 15.34 27.88 2.72
N LEU A 214 14.00 27.76 2.85
CA LEU A 214 13.35 27.55 4.13
C LEU A 214 13.81 26.25 4.77
N MET A 215 13.87 25.15 4.00
CA MET A 215 14.36 23.85 4.50
C MET A 215 15.83 23.87 4.93
N ARG A 216 16.66 24.75 4.38
CA ARG A 216 18.03 24.95 4.88
C ARG A 216 18.08 25.61 6.26
N ARG A 217 17.07 26.39 6.63
CA ARG A 217 17.00 27.12 7.90
C ARG A 217 16.23 26.38 8.98
N GLU A 218 15.14 25.74 8.61
CA GLU A 218 14.11 25.22 9.52
C GLU A 218 13.91 23.71 9.37
N PHE A 219 14.93 22.97 8.90
CA PHE A 219 14.82 21.53 8.76
C PHE A 219 14.79 20.86 10.13
N ASP A 220 13.73 20.10 10.40
CA ASP A 220 13.57 19.34 11.63
C ASP A 220 13.96 17.86 11.40
N GLU A 221 15.16 17.51 11.87
CA GLU A 221 15.68 16.14 11.76
C GLU A 221 14.82 15.13 12.51
N THR A 222 14.23 15.50 13.63
CA THR A 222 13.39 14.61 14.45
C THR A 222 12.13 14.22 13.69
N LEU A 223 11.46 15.19 13.07
CA LEU A 223 10.31 14.93 12.21
C LEU A 223 10.72 14.13 10.97
N TYR A 224 11.88 14.44 10.39
CA TYR A 224 12.37 13.74 9.21
C TYR A 224 12.67 12.27 9.48
N HIS A 225 13.20 11.93 10.65
CA HIS A 225 13.49 10.52 11.03
C HIS A 225 12.25 9.64 11.06
N GLU A 226 11.05 10.21 11.22
CA GLU A 226 9.79 9.47 11.09
C GLU A 226 9.63 8.79 9.69
N ARG A 227 10.32 9.28 8.66
CA ARG A 227 10.37 8.67 7.32
C ARG A 227 10.82 7.20 7.35
N ASN A 228 11.67 6.82 8.28
CA ASN A 228 12.15 5.43 8.40
C ASN A 228 11.00 4.42 8.55
N LYS A 229 9.81 4.89 8.94
CA LYS A 229 8.61 4.05 9.02
C LYS A 229 8.11 3.60 7.64
N THR A 230 8.38 4.36 6.56
CA THR A 230 8.05 3.90 5.20
C THR A 230 8.92 2.73 4.78
N GLU A 231 10.20 2.72 5.14
CA GLU A 231 11.12 1.61 4.92
C GLU A 231 10.65 0.36 5.67
N THR A 232 10.14 0.55 6.90
CA THR A 232 9.53 -0.52 7.69
C THR A 232 8.32 -1.12 6.99
N ILE A 233 7.45 -0.29 6.38
CA ILE A 233 6.28 -0.75 5.61
C ILE A 233 6.74 -1.71 4.51
N PHE A 234 7.69 -1.28 3.66
CA PHE A 234 8.19 -2.11 2.56
C PHE A 234 8.92 -3.36 3.05
N SER A 235 9.68 -3.25 4.13
CA SER A 235 10.35 -4.40 4.75
C SER A 235 9.33 -5.47 5.18
N VAL A 236 8.24 -5.07 5.83
CA VAL A 236 7.18 -5.99 6.23
C VAL A 236 6.47 -6.58 5.01
N VAL A 237 6.12 -5.75 4.01
CA VAL A 237 5.45 -6.21 2.78
C VAL A 237 6.29 -7.27 2.08
N LYS A 238 7.59 -7.02 1.88
CA LYS A 238 8.48 -7.96 1.19
C LYS A 238 8.74 -9.24 1.97
N ARG A 239 8.99 -9.14 3.28
CA ARG A 239 9.29 -10.33 4.11
C ARG A 239 8.08 -11.21 4.36
N ARG A 240 6.89 -10.60 4.54
CA ARG A 240 5.68 -11.34 4.91
C ARG A 240 4.87 -11.80 3.71
N PHE A 241 4.84 -11.01 2.63
CA PHE A 241 3.96 -11.22 1.49
C PHE A 241 4.70 -11.47 0.17
N ASP A 242 6.01 -11.76 0.26
CA ASP A 242 6.92 -12.02 -0.85
C ASP A 242 7.47 -10.75 -1.53
N SER A 243 8.74 -10.79 -1.92
CA SER A 243 9.42 -9.73 -2.67
C SER A 243 9.29 -9.91 -4.18
N GLU A 244 8.87 -11.10 -4.64
CA GLU A 244 8.74 -11.47 -6.03
C GLU A 244 7.27 -11.45 -6.48
N ILE A 245 7.01 -10.87 -7.65
CA ILE A 245 5.69 -10.87 -8.28
C ILE A 245 5.58 -12.11 -9.17
N LYS A 246 4.55 -12.92 -8.94
CA LYS A 246 4.31 -14.19 -9.66
C LYS A 246 3.43 -14.02 -10.90
N SER A 247 2.75 -12.88 -11.04
CA SER A 247 1.89 -12.58 -12.19
C SER A 247 2.69 -12.22 -13.44
N TYR A 248 2.21 -12.63 -14.61
CA TYR A 248 2.92 -12.42 -15.89
C TYR A 248 2.62 -11.07 -16.54
N ASN A 249 1.33 -10.72 -16.69
CA ASN A 249 0.95 -9.49 -17.36
C ASN A 249 0.87 -8.31 -16.38
N ASP A 250 1.06 -7.10 -16.88
CA ASP A 250 1.18 -5.90 -16.06
C ASP A 250 -0.11 -5.55 -15.29
N VAL A 251 -1.28 -5.87 -15.83
CA VAL A 251 -2.56 -5.69 -15.13
C VAL A 251 -2.63 -6.59 -13.90
N MET A 252 -2.22 -7.85 -14.03
CA MET A 252 -2.22 -8.79 -12.90
C MET A 252 -1.08 -8.52 -11.91
N LYS A 253 0.10 -8.08 -12.38
CA LYS A 253 1.19 -7.61 -11.50
C LYS A 253 0.71 -6.45 -10.62
N THR A 254 0.02 -5.48 -11.22
CA THR A 254 -0.59 -4.36 -10.48
C THR A 254 -1.57 -4.86 -9.43
N LYS A 255 -2.50 -5.74 -9.81
CA LYS A 255 -3.51 -6.27 -8.87
C LYS A 255 -2.87 -7.09 -7.75
N GLU A 256 -1.85 -7.90 -8.07
CA GLU A 256 -1.12 -8.68 -7.07
C GLU A 256 -0.51 -7.75 -5.99
N LEU A 257 0.16 -6.67 -6.39
CA LEU A 257 0.70 -5.68 -5.45
C LEU A 257 -0.40 -4.97 -4.66
N LEU A 258 -1.52 -4.61 -5.28
CA LEU A 258 -2.65 -4.00 -4.57
C LEU A 258 -3.24 -4.96 -3.52
N TYR A 259 -3.37 -6.25 -3.83
CA TYR A 259 -3.80 -7.26 -2.84
C TYR A 259 -2.78 -7.42 -1.70
N ARG A 260 -1.46 -7.36 -1.98
CA ARG A 260 -0.42 -7.38 -0.93
C ARG A 260 -0.50 -6.16 -0.01
N VAL A 261 -0.72 -4.98 -0.57
CA VAL A 261 -0.91 -3.76 0.24
C VAL A 261 -2.19 -3.85 1.08
N LEU A 262 -3.27 -4.41 0.54
CA LEU A 262 -4.49 -4.67 1.33
C LEU A 262 -4.24 -5.67 2.45
N ALA A 263 -3.49 -6.76 2.18
CA ALA A 263 -3.09 -7.74 3.19
C ALA A 263 -2.23 -7.09 4.28
N TYR A 264 -1.29 -6.21 3.89
CA TYR A 264 -0.49 -5.42 4.82
C TYR A 264 -1.37 -4.52 5.71
N ASN A 265 -2.29 -3.75 5.12
CA ASN A 265 -3.18 -2.89 5.90
C ASN A 265 -4.06 -3.71 6.86
N CYS A 266 -4.58 -4.86 6.43
CA CYS A 266 -5.30 -5.77 7.33
C CYS A 266 -4.42 -6.23 8.49
N HIS A 267 -3.19 -6.66 8.22
CA HIS A 267 -2.21 -7.07 9.22
C HIS A 267 -1.92 -5.94 10.21
N ARG A 268 -1.67 -4.74 9.71
CA ARG A 268 -1.39 -3.57 10.54
C ARG A 268 -2.57 -3.22 11.44
N MET A 269 -3.79 -3.28 10.90
CA MET A 269 -5.02 -3.07 11.68
C MET A 269 -5.17 -4.08 12.83
N CYS A 270 -4.88 -5.34 12.59
CA CYS A 270 -4.90 -6.36 13.65
C CYS A 270 -3.91 -6.03 14.77
N LEU A 271 -2.67 -5.63 14.43
CA LEU A 271 -1.67 -5.23 15.42
C LEU A 271 -2.12 -4.02 16.24
N ILE A 272 -2.66 -2.98 15.59
CA ILE A 272 -3.17 -1.80 16.28
C ILE A 272 -4.31 -2.17 17.23
N SER A 273 -5.25 -3.01 16.79
CA SER A 273 -6.37 -3.47 17.61
C SER A 273 -5.90 -4.29 18.82
N LEU A 274 -4.89 -5.15 18.66
CA LEU A 274 -4.29 -5.91 19.77
C LEU A 274 -3.64 -4.99 20.80
N VAL A 275 -2.87 -4.00 20.35
CA VAL A 275 -2.24 -3.01 21.25
C VAL A 275 -3.31 -2.25 22.03
N TRP A 276 -4.38 -1.80 21.37
CA TRP A 276 -5.52 -1.13 22.02
C TRP A 276 -6.17 -2.02 23.09
N MET A 277 -6.42 -3.29 22.80
CA MET A 277 -6.98 -4.23 23.77
C MET A 277 -6.07 -4.46 24.99
N MET A 278 -4.76 -4.51 24.77
CA MET A 278 -3.78 -4.66 25.86
C MET A 278 -3.74 -3.43 26.77
N ILE A 279 -3.80 -2.23 26.18
CA ILE A 279 -3.81 -0.97 26.95
C ILE A 279 -5.12 -0.82 27.75
N SER A 280 -6.25 -1.14 27.12
CA SER A 280 -7.57 -1.02 27.75
C SER A 280 -7.82 -2.05 28.88
N ARG A 281 -7.05 -3.15 28.91
CA ARG A 281 -7.14 -4.20 29.93
C ARG A 281 -6.19 -3.99 31.11
N LYS A 282 -5.35 -2.94 31.12
CA LYS A 282 -4.58 -2.62 32.33
C LYS A 282 -5.56 -2.19 33.41
N PRO A 283 -5.72 -2.93 34.54
CA PRO A 283 -6.51 -2.46 35.65
C PRO A 283 -5.87 -1.19 36.16
N HIS A 284 -6.71 -0.24 36.59
CA HIS A 284 -6.29 0.88 37.44
C HIS A 284 -5.68 0.30 38.73
N ILE A 285 -4.41 -0.07 38.69
CA ILE A 285 -3.60 -0.28 39.90
C ILE A 285 -2.84 1.01 40.06
N LEU A 286 -3.47 1.95 40.76
CA LEU A 286 -2.89 3.06 41.52
C LEU A 286 -4.05 3.85 42.13
N ALA A 287 -4.51 3.39 43.27
CA ALA A 287 -5.06 4.25 44.32
C ALA A 287 -4.24 4.00 45.58
#